data_955d762ba9b7ae97f3aee178e5cbe06e
#
_entry.id   955d762ba9b7ae97f3aee178e5cbe06e
#
_cell.length_a   1.000
_cell.length_b   1.000
_cell.length_c   1.000
_cell.angle_alpha   90.00
_cell.angle_beta   90.00
_cell.angle_gamma   90.00
#
_symmetry.space_group_name_H-M   'P 1'
#
loop_
_entity.id
_entity.type
_entity.pdbx_description
1 polymer ?
#
loop_
_entity_poly.entity_id
_entity_poly.type
_entity_poly.pdbx_seq_one_letter_code
_entity_poly.pdbx_strand_id
1 'polypeptide(L)'
;MRIRLFLAVTVVVGVLGSAQAQEYSKWLFNVGGGIGFPQGDLSSFVNNGGNFVIGGGYNFRRNFGVDSEFMWHDLPINSATKERLQTPGASARQYAWTFNPIVHFPLGEKFGAYGIGGIGWYHRSGETTTPGAGVICDPYWSWWFGCTIGSVDIVTGSTSANAFGENIGGGLTYRLGESNCKIYAEVRYHHASYSKVSTNLLPLTFGIRW
;
A
#
# COMPACT_ATOMS: atom_id res chain seq x y z
N MET A 1 -3.42 32.67 -14.81
CA MET A 1 -3.52 31.27 -14.38
C MET A 1 -3.62 30.24 -15.53
N ARG A 2 -4.03 30.62 -16.74
CA ARG A 2 -4.17 29.71 -17.91
C ARG A 2 -2.85 29.35 -18.62
N ILE A 3 -1.83 30.20 -18.57
CA ILE A 3 -0.54 29.99 -19.25
C ILE A 3 0.35 28.93 -18.57
N ARG A 4 0.25 28.78 -17.24
CA ARG A 4 1.05 27.80 -16.48
C ARG A 4 0.59 26.35 -16.69
N LEU A 5 -0.67 26.14 -17.03
CA LEU A 5 -1.23 24.81 -17.33
C LEU A 5 -0.76 24.31 -18.71
N PHE A 6 -0.63 25.20 -19.69
CA PHE A 6 -0.13 24.83 -21.02
C PHE A 6 1.36 24.45 -21.02
N LEU A 7 2.18 25.08 -20.19
CA LEU A 7 3.59 24.72 -20.07
C LEU A 7 3.78 23.34 -19.43
N ALA A 8 2.96 22.97 -18.46
CA ALA A 8 3.03 21.64 -17.83
C ALA A 8 2.64 20.52 -18.82
N VAL A 9 1.65 20.74 -19.67
CA VAL A 9 1.22 19.78 -20.69
C VAL A 9 2.27 19.64 -21.80
N THR A 10 2.95 20.71 -22.19
CA THR A 10 3.96 20.69 -23.26
C THR A 10 5.24 19.96 -22.82
N VAL A 11 5.61 20.04 -21.54
CA VAL A 11 6.76 19.29 -20.99
C VAL A 11 6.47 17.77 -20.96
N VAL A 12 5.24 17.36 -20.67
CA VAL A 12 4.85 15.94 -20.66
C VAL A 12 4.86 15.33 -22.07
N VAL A 13 4.47 16.09 -23.09
CA VAL A 13 4.46 15.61 -24.48
C VAL A 13 5.87 15.54 -25.09
N GLY A 14 6.80 16.42 -24.66
CA GLY A 14 8.18 16.44 -25.16
C GLY A 14 9.06 15.25 -24.72
N VAL A 15 8.70 14.55 -23.63
CA VAL A 15 9.47 13.41 -23.11
C VAL A 15 9.11 12.08 -23.82
N LEU A 16 8.06 12.05 -24.62
CA LEU A 16 7.60 10.84 -25.30
C LEU A 16 8.42 10.47 -26.56
N GLY A 17 9.42 11.29 -26.95
CA GLY A 17 10.11 11.18 -28.26
C GLY A 17 11.38 10.31 -28.30
N SER A 18 11.93 9.83 -27.19
CA SER A 18 13.22 9.09 -27.18
C SER A 18 13.16 7.74 -26.48
N ALA A 19 12.19 6.91 -26.83
CA ALA A 19 12.03 5.58 -26.29
C ALA A 19 12.93 4.57 -27.00
N GLN A 20 14.21 4.49 -26.62
CA GLN A 20 15.06 3.39 -27.00
C GLN A 20 14.76 2.13 -26.16
N ALA A 21 14.75 1.05 -26.85
CA ALA A 21 14.54 -0.36 -26.56
C ALA A 21 14.76 -0.87 -25.11
N GLN A 22 13.87 -0.55 -24.19
CA GLN A 22 13.70 -1.39 -23.02
C GLN A 22 12.92 -2.65 -23.42
N GLU A 23 13.42 -3.81 -23.01
CA GLU A 23 12.73 -5.07 -23.25
C GLU A 23 11.35 -5.04 -22.60
N TYR A 24 10.33 -5.31 -23.40
CA TYR A 24 8.92 -5.21 -23.01
C TYR A 24 8.44 -6.57 -22.49
N SER A 25 8.17 -6.66 -21.19
CA SER A 25 7.47 -7.81 -20.62
C SER A 25 5.96 -7.61 -20.71
N LYS A 26 5.26 -8.61 -21.24
CA LYS A 26 3.79 -8.62 -21.28
C LYS A 26 3.19 -8.82 -19.90
N TRP A 27 3.79 -9.70 -19.10
CA TRP A 27 3.36 -9.94 -17.73
C TRP A 27 4.09 -8.99 -16.79
N LEU A 28 3.36 -8.49 -15.83
CA LEU A 28 3.84 -7.61 -14.78
C LEU A 28 3.56 -8.29 -13.45
N PHE A 29 4.58 -8.37 -12.60
CA PHE A 29 4.44 -8.81 -11.22
C PHE A 29 5.15 -7.81 -10.32
N ASN A 30 4.59 -7.56 -9.15
CA ASN A 30 5.21 -6.70 -8.18
C ASN A 30 5.03 -7.25 -6.76
N VAL A 31 6.03 -6.95 -5.93
CA VAL A 31 5.97 -7.16 -4.48
C VAL A 31 6.73 -6.03 -3.81
N GLY A 32 6.17 -5.50 -2.75
CA GLY A 32 6.79 -4.38 -2.03
C GLY A 32 6.26 -4.22 -0.62
N GLY A 33 6.91 -3.31 0.09
CA GLY A 33 6.52 -2.91 1.43
C GLY A 33 7.07 -1.52 1.75
N GLY A 34 6.56 -0.92 2.80
CA GLY A 34 6.95 0.43 3.16
C GLY A 34 6.17 0.98 4.34
N ILE A 35 5.94 2.28 4.32
CA ILE A 35 5.27 3.00 5.41
C ILE A 35 4.07 3.74 4.85
N GLY A 36 2.92 3.58 5.49
CA GLY A 36 1.69 4.30 5.23
C GLY A 36 1.55 5.52 6.13
N PHE A 37 1.26 6.66 5.55
CA PHE A 37 1.02 7.92 6.25
C PHE A 37 -0.48 8.23 6.22
N PRO A 38 -1.19 8.13 7.37
CA PRO A 38 -2.59 8.53 7.46
C PRO A 38 -2.75 10.01 7.17
N GLN A 39 -3.81 10.36 6.44
CA GLN A 39 -4.11 11.74 6.06
C GLN A 39 -5.51 12.17 6.53
N GLY A 40 -5.70 13.48 6.68
CA GLY A 40 -6.99 14.06 7.08
C GLY A 40 -7.46 13.55 8.45
N ASP A 41 -8.73 13.28 8.59
CA ASP A 41 -9.36 12.88 9.87
C ASP A 41 -8.74 11.57 10.42
N LEU A 42 -8.28 10.67 9.54
CA LEU A 42 -7.67 9.41 9.96
C LEU A 42 -6.41 9.62 10.80
N SER A 43 -5.60 10.63 10.49
CA SER A 43 -4.36 10.94 11.21
C SER A 43 -4.59 11.32 12.68
N SER A 44 -5.82 11.72 13.04
CA SER A 44 -6.19 12.02 14.43
C SER A 44 -6.40 10.75 15.27
N PHE A 45 -6.57 9.59 14.65
CA PHE A 45 -6.91 8.33 15.34
C PHE A 45 -5.79 7.30 15.28
N VAL A 46 -4.97 7.32 14.24
CA VAL A 46 -3.92 6.32 14.00
C VAL A 46 -2.58 6.96 13.70
N ASN A 47 -1.51 6.23 14.01
CA ASN A 47 -0.13 6.59 13.67
C ASN A 47 0.26 6.02 12.30
N ASN A 48 1.45 6.39 11.82
CA ASN A 48 2.07 5.76 10.66
C ASN A 48 2.25 4.27 10.93
N GLY A 49 1.98 3.46 9.91
CA GLY A 49 2.08 2.00 10.02
C GLY A 49 2.76 1.39 8.81
N GLY A 50 3.06 0.10 8.90
CA GLY A 50 3.64 -0.64 7.81
C GLY A 50 2.64 -0.89 6.67
N ASN A 51 3.15 -1.06 5.46
CA ASN A 51 2.37 -1.56 4.34
C ASN A 51 3.08 -2.72 3.63
N PHE A 52 2.29 -3.55 2.99
CA PHE A 52 2.73 -4.60 2.10
C PHE A 52 1.84 -4.61 0.86
N VAL A 53 2.43 -4.84 -0.31
CA VAL A 53 1.71 -4.95 -1.58
C VAL A 53 2.23 -6.14 -2.38
N ILE A 54 1.32 -6.84 -3.02
CA ILE A 54 1.62 -7.86 -4.02
C ILE A 54 0.63 -7.69 -5.17
N GLY A 55 1.12 -7.77 -6.39
CA GLY A 55 0.28 -7.58 -7.57
C GLY A 55 0.75 -8.33 -8.78
N GLY A 56 -0.14 -8.40 -9.74
CA GLY A 56 0.11 -8.94 -11.05
C GLY A 56 -0.78 -8.30 -12.11
N GLY A 57 -0.22 -8.12 -13.29
CA GLY A 57 -0.87 -7.39 -14.35
C GLY A 57 -0.44 -7.79 -15.74
N TYR A 58 -0.96 -7.08 -16.69
CA TYR A 58 -0.69 -7.29 -18.10
C TYR A 58 -0.47 -5.97 -18.82
N ASN A 59 0.65 -5.88 -19.51
CA ASN A 59 0.98 -4.75 -20.37
C ASN A 59 0.44 -5.00 -21.78
N PHE A 60 -0.56 -4.29 -22.21
CA PHE A 60 -1.13 -4.35 -23.56
C PHE A 60 -0.19 -3.74 -24.60
N ARG A 61 0.55 -2.71 -24.18
CA ARG A 61 1.55 -2.00 -24.96
C ARG A 61 2.77 -1.72 -24.09
N ARG A 62 3.86 -1.33 -24.71
CA ARG A 62 5.10 -0.96 -24.03
C ARG A 62 4.90 0.09 -22.91
N ASN A 63 3.97 1.01 -23.15
CA ASN A 63 3.74 2.15 -22.26
C ASN A 63 2.43 2.05 -21.48
N PHE A 64 1.61 1.01 -21.69
CA PHE A 64 0.30 0.91 -21.07
C PHE A 64 -0.04 -0.51 -20.65
N GLY A 65 -0.49 -0.65 -19.43
CA GLY A 65 -0.95 -1.91 -18.85
C GLY A 65 -2.05 -1.73 -17.81
N VAL A 66 -2.42 -2.83 -17.21
CA VAL A 66 -3.31 -2.88 -16.04
C VAL A 66 -2.66 -3.78 -14.99
N ASP A 67 -2.69 -3.34 -13.75
CA ASP A 67 -2.19 -4.05 -12.59
C ASP A 67 -3.33 -4.33 -11.60
N SER A 68 -3.39 -5.53 -11.07
CA SER A 68 -4.31 -5.94 -10.01
C SER A 68 -3.48 -6.21 -8.76
N GLU A 69 -3.74 -5.46 -7.70
CA GLU A 69 -2.92 -5.49 -6.50
C GLU A 69 -3.74 -5.77 -5.25
N PHE A 70 -3.19 -6.63 -4.41
CA PHE A 70 -3.60 -6.77 -3.02
C PHE A 70 -2.66 -5.97 -2.14
N MET A 71 -3.23 -5.15 -1.25
CA MET A 71 -2.48 -4.31 -0.31
C MET A 71 -2.96 -4.58 1.11
N TRP A 72 -2.01 -4.57 2.03
CA TRP A 72 -2.24 -4.60 3.46
C TRP A 72 -1.58 -3.39 4.11
N HIS A 73 -2.31 -2.73 5.02
CA HIS A 73 -1.82 -1.62 5.82
C HIS A 73 -2.08 -1.91 7.29
N ASP A 74 -1.05 -1.78 8.10
CA ASP A 74 -1.18 -1.66 9.55
C ASP A 74 -1.52 -0.21 9.89
N LEU A 75 -2.46 -0.02 10.83
CA LEU A 75 -2.93 1.29 11.27
C LEU A 75 -2.88 1.33 12.80
N PRO A 76 -1.70 1.52 13.41
CA PRO A 76 -1.55 1.54 14.85
C PRO A 76 -2.38 2.64 15.48
N ILE A 77 -3.31 2.28 16.37
CA ILE A 77 -4.16 3.24 17.09
C ILE A 77 -3.27 4.10 18.01
N ASN A 78 -3.43 5.42 17.96
CA ASN A 78 -2.65 6.34 18.79
C ASN A 78 -3.12 6.32 20.28
N SER A 79 -2.26 6.80 21.18
CA SER A 79 -2.51 6.77 22.63
C SER A 79 -3.77 7.56 23.01
N ALA A 80 -3.99 8.73 22.41
CA ALA A 80 -5.17 9.54 22.70
C ALA A 80 -6.49 8.84 22.34
N THR A 81 -6.49 8.05 21.26
CA THR A 81 -7.65 7.25 20.88
C THR A 81 -7.85 6.06 21.82
N LYS A 82 -6.77 5.39 22.25
CA LYS A 82 -6.84 4.30 23.24
C LYS A 82 -7.42 4.79 24.57
N GLU A 83 -7.01 5.96 25.03
CA GLU A 83 -7.56 6.60 26.23
C GLU A 83 -9.05 6.89 26.09
N ARG A 84 -9.48 7.43 24.95
CA ARG A 84 -10.92 7.68 24.68
C ARG A 84 -11.75 6.39 24.65
N LEU A 85 -11.17 5.31 24.13
CA LEU A 85 -11.81 3.99 24.09
C LEU A 85 -11.74 3.26 25.43
N GLN A 86 -11.02 3.80 26.42
CA GLN A 86 -10.78 3.19 27.71
C GLN A 86 -10.23 1.76 27.59
N THR A 87 -9.35 1.54 26.61
CA THR A 87 -8.77 0.24 26.35
C THR A 87 -7.24 0.30 26.39
N PRO A 88 -6.56 -0.65 27.02
CA PRO A 88 -5.10 -0.70 27.07
C PRO A 88 -4.49 -1.05 25.70
N GLY A 89 -5.23 -1.80 24.87
CA GLY A 89 -4.78 -2.21 23.56
C GLY A 89 -5.84 -1.98 22.47
N ALA A 90 -5.40 -1.49 21.32
CA ALA A 90 -6.24 -1.39 20.13
C ALA A 90 -5.36 -1.45 18.88
N SER A 91 -5.85 -2.13 17.86
CA SER A 91 -5.22 -2.24 16.55
C SER A 91 -6.25 -2.04 15.45
N ALA A 92 -5.82 -1.50 14.34
CA ALA A 92 -6.63 -1.44 13.12
C ALA A 92 -5.78 -1.87 11.92
N ARG A 93 -6.43 -2.45 10.93
CA ARG A 93 -5.82 -2.89 9.68
C ARG A 93 -6.72 -2.57 8.52
N GLN A 94 -6.12 -2.32 7.38
CA GLN A 94 -6.84 -2.13 6.13
C GLN A 94 -6.26 -3.05 5.06
N TYR A 95 -7.15 -3.74 4.38
CA TYR A 95 -6.88 -4.55 3.19
C TYR A 95 -7.50 -3.84 2.00
N ALA A 96 -6.85 -3.89 0.87
CA ALA A 96 -7.38 -3.37 -0.37
C ALA A 96 -7.09 -4.32 -1.53
N TRP A 97 -8.06 -4.49 -2.41
CA TRP A 97 -7.87 -5.11 -3.71
C TRP A 97 -8.21 -4.10 -4.78
N THR A 98 -7.21 -3.73 -5.58
CA THR A 98 -7.34 -2.64 -6.54
C THR A 98 -7.06 -3.09 -7.97
N PHE A 99 -7.70 -2.43 -8.94
CA PHE A 99 -7.45 -2.57 -10.37
C PHE A 99 -6.98 -1.22 -10.90
N ASN A 100 -5.77 -1.21 -11.43
CA ASN A 100 -5.04 0.02 -11.68
C ASN A 100 -4.51 0.05 -13.13
N PRO A 101 -5.06 0.86 -14.03
CA PRO A 101 -4.33 1.33 -15.20
C PRO A 101 -2.96 1.87 -14.82
N ILE A 102 -1.94 1.47 -15.57
CA ILE A 102 -0.55 1.90 -15.38
C ILE A 102 0.02 2.40 -16.69
N VAL A 103 0.68 3.56 -16.64
CA VAL A 103 1.37 4.16 -17.77
C VAL A 103 2.85 4.27 -17.47
N HIS A 104 3.68 3.67 -18.32
CA HIS A 104 5.13 3.63 -18.17
C HIS A 104 5.81 4.70 -19.02
N PHE A 105 6.76 5.41 -18.44
CA PHE A 105 7.60 6.43 -19.07
C PHE A 105 9.06 6.01 -18.96
N PRO A 106 9.67 5.42 -20.03
CA PRO A 106 11.09 5.10 -20.02
C PRO A 106 11.91 6.40 -20.01
N LEU A 107 12.81 6.54 -19.05
CA LEU A 107 13.69 7.71 -18.88
C LEU A 107 15.14 7.40 -19.30
N GLY A 108 15.34 6.36 -20.08
CA GLY A 108 16.64 5.87 -20.55
C GLY A 108 16.72 4.35 -20.49
N GLU A 109 17.92 3.79 -20.49
CA GLU A 109 18.13 2.35 -20.55
C GLU A 109 17.79 1.64 -19.22
N LYS A 110 18.10 2.27 -18.09
CA LYS A 110 17.95 1.68 -16.75
C LYS A 110 16.85 2.31 -15.92
N PHE A 111 16.56 3.60 -16.13
CA PHE A 111 15.57 4.35 -15.36
C PHE A 111 14.22 4.39 -16.08
N GLY A 112 13.16 4.38 -15.30
CA GLY A 112 11.80 4.61 -15.76
C GLY A 112 10.99 5.31 -14.68
N ALA A 113 9.91 5.96 -15.11
CA ALA A 113 8.86 6.43 -14.24
C ALA A 113 7.54 5.78 -14.67
N TYR A 114 6.55 5.80 -13.79
CA TYR A 114 5.21 5.38 -14.13
C TYR A 114 4.17 6.16 -13.34
N GLY A 115 3.00 6.31 -13.96
CA GLY A 115 1.79 6.75 -13.29
C GLY A 115 0.84 5.56 -13.16
N ILE A 116 0.19 5.47 -12.02
CA ILE A 116 -0.75 4.39 -11.70
C ILE A 116 -1.94 4.98 -10.96
N GLY A 117 -3.12 4.45 -11.22
CA GLY A 117 -4.31 4.87 -10.49
C GLY A 117 -5.48 3.99 -10.87
N GLY A 118 -6.45 3.87 -10.00
CA GLY A 118 -7.57 2.99 -10.23
C GLY A 118 -8.57 2.99 -9.11
N ILE A 119 -9.40 1.96 -9.11
CA ILE A 119 -10.47 1.76 -8.14
C ILE A 119 -10.30 0.41 -7.45
N GLY A 120 -10.89 0.27 -6.28
CA GLY A 120 -10.79 -0.99 -5.56
C GLY A 120 -11.81 -1.16 -4.45
N TRP A 121 -11.75 -2.34 -3.90
CA TRP A 121 -12.47 -2.72 -2.70
C TRP A 121 -11.55 -2.64 -1.50
N TYR A 122 -12.02 -1.95 -0.45
CA TYR A 122 -11.29 -1.72 0.79
C TYR A 122 -12.06 -2.33 1.96
N HIS A 123 -11.35 -3.12 2.76
CA HIS A 123 -11.85 -3.70 3.99
C HIS A 123 -11.01 -3.19 5.16
N ARG A 124 -11.66 -2.54 6.13
CA ARG A 124 -11.02 -2.07 7.36
C ARG A 124 -11.54 -2.86 8.54
N SER A 125 -10.63 -3.36 9.38
CA SER A 125 -10.93 -4.01 10.65
C SER A 125 -10.26 -3.28 11.79
N GLY A 126 -10.93 -3.23 12.94
CA GLY A 126 -10.40 -2.69 14.18
C GLY A 126 -10.74 -3.61 15.34
N GLU A 127 -9.81 -3.78 16.25
CA GLU A 127 -9.93 -4.63 17.43
C GLU A 127 -9.47 -3.86 18.66
N THR A 128 -10.19 -4.06 19.76
CA THR A 128 -9.77 -3.61 21.09
C THR A 128 -9.35 -4.83 21.90
N THR A 129 -8.27 -4.70 22.64
CA THR A 129 -7.71 -5.81 23.42
C THR A 129 -7.47 -5.38 24.87
N THR A 130 -7.54 -6.36 25.76
CA THR A 130 -7.20 -6.20 27.16
C THR A 130 -6.20 -7.30 27.54
N PRO A 131 -5.12 -6.96 28.28
CA PRO A 131 -4.20 -7.97 28.77
C PRO A 131 -4.90 -8.97 29.68
N GLY A 132 -4.66 -10.25 29.43
CA GLY A 132 -5.16 -11.34 30.25
C GLY A 132 -4.08 -12.40 30.48
N ALA A 133 -4.35 -13.34 31.34
CA ALA A 133 -3.49 -14.51 31.53
C ALA A 133 -3.94 -15.61 30.55
N GLY A 134 -2.99 -16.19 29.85
CA GLY A 134 -3.25 -17.28 28.92
C GLY A 134 -2.10 -18.28 28.86
N VAL A 135 -2.40 -19.44 28.30
CA VAL A 135 -1.37 -20.45 28.04
C VAL A 135 -0.74 -20.18 26.69
N ILE A 136 0.55 -19.94 26.66
CA ILE A 136 1.34 -19.71 25.44
C ILE A 136 2.08 -21.00 25.12
N CYS A 137 1.75 -21.59 23.97
CA CYS A 137 2.43 -22.76 23.42
C CYS A 137 3.13 -22.32 22.12
N ASP A 138 4.35 -21.84 22.22
CA ASP A 138 5.15 -21.52 21.04
C ASP A 138 5.50 -22.81 20.29
N PRO A 139 5.21 -22.92 18.97
CA PRO A 139 5.44 -24.14 18.20
C PRO A 139 6.91 -24.56 18.12
N TYR A 140 7.86 -23.64 18.33
CA TYR A 140 9.29 -23.93 18.34
C TYR A 140 9.85 -24.30 19.71
N TRP A 141 9.23 -23.86 20.80
CA TRP A 141 9.72 -24.05 22.17
C TRP A 141 8.88 -25.02 23.00
N SER A 142 7.59 -25.18 22.66
CA SER A 142 6.67 -26.00 23.46
C SER A 142 7.03 -27.48 23.51
N TRP A 143 7.69 -28.01 22.49
CA TRP A 143 8.16 -29.38 22.47
C TRP A 143 9.34 -29.62 23.42
N TRP A 144 10.08 -28.55 23.77
CA TRP A 144 11.22 -28.63 24.70
C TRP A 144 10.88 -28.19 26.12
N PHE A 145 10.18 -27.06 26.26
CA PHE A 145 9.89 -26.45 27.56
C PHE A 145 8.42 -26.56 27.96
N GLY A 146 7.55 -27.13 27.13
CA GLY A 146 6.12 -27.14 27.36
C GLY A 146 5.49 -25.76 27.11
N CYS A 147 4.20 -25.67 27.44
CA CYS A 147 3.46 -24.43 27.40
C CYS A 147 3.70 -23.61 28.66
N THR A 148 3.76 -22.30 28.55
CA THR A 148 3.93 -21.37 29.68
C THR A 148 2.67 -20.53 29.88
N ILE A 149 2.43 -20.09 31.12
CA ILE A 149 1.40 -19.09 31.40
C ILE A 149 2.04 -17.72 31.25
N GLY A 150 1.44 -16.89 30.43
CA GLY A 150 1.93 -15.54 30.16
C GLY A 150 0.82 -14.55 29.91
N SER A 151 1.18 -13.28 29.71
CA SER A 151 0.23 -12.26 29.31
C SER A 151 -0.16 -12.46 27.84
N VAL A 152 -1.44 -12.54 27.57
CA VAL A 152 -2.03 -12.61 26.21
C VAL A 152 -3.01 -11.46 26.02
N ASP A 153 -3.11 -10.96 24.81
CA ASP A 153 -4.10 -9.95 24.47
C ASP A 153 -5.45 -10.63 24.17
N ILE A 154 -6.43 -10.38 25.02
CA ILE A 154 -7.80 -10.87 24.83
C ILE A 154 -8.58 -9.84 24.04
N VAL A 155 -9.12 -10.21 22.87
CA VAL A 155 -10.00 -9.36 22.08
C VAL A 155 -11.31 -9.14 22.82
N THR A 156 -11.60 -7.89 23.17
CA THR A 156 -12.80 -7.48 23.92
C THR A 156 -13.85 -6.85 23.02
N GLY A 157 -13.45 -6.41 21.82
CA GLY A 157 -14.36 -5.86 20.81
C GLY A 157 -13.73 -5.89 19.44
N SER A 158 -14.54 -6.12 18.42
CA SER A 158 -14.11 -6.06 17.02
C SER A 158 -15.14 -5.30 16.18
N THR A 159 -14.66 -4.62 15.16
CA THR A 159 -15.49 -3.93 14.17
C THR A 159 -14.84 -4.06 12.79
N SER A 160 -15.67 -4.14 11.77
CA SER A 160 -15.19 -4.13 10.40
C SER A 160 -16.13 -3.35 9.50
N ALA A 161 -15.58 -2.83 8.42
CA ALA A 161 -16.34 -2.11 7.40
C ALA A 161 -15.71 -2.31 6.03
N ASN A 162 -16.57 -2.30 5.01
CA ASN A 162 -16.18 -2.37 3.61
C ASN A 162 -16.49 -1.06 2.92
N ALA A 163 -15.70 -0.68 1.95
CA ALA A 163 -15.91 0.49 1.11
C ALA A 163 -15.37 0.27 -0.29
N PHE A 164 -15.92 0.97 -1.26
CA PHE A 164 -15.25 1.23 -2.51
C PHE A 164 -14.36 2.47 -2.36
N GLY A 165 -13.26 2.47 -3.09
CA GLY A 165 -12.32 3.57 -3.05
C GLY A 165 -11.54 3.67 -4.34
N GLU A 166 -10.75 4.72 -4.39
CA GLU A 166 -9.90 5.07 -5.51
C GLU A 166 -8.47 5.30 -5.05
N ASN A 167 -7.55 5.17 -5.99
CA ASN A 167 -6.15 5.47 -5.73
C ASN A 167 -5.51 6.14 -6.93
N ILE A 168 -4.49 6.95 -6.68
CA ILE A 168 -3.68 7.58 -7.69
C ILE A 168 -2.27 7.81 -7.16
N GLY A 169 -1.28 7.58 -8.01
CA GLY A 169 0.10 7.74 -7.61
C GLY A 169 1.07 7.59 -8.77
N GLY A 170 2.32 7.44 -8.41
CA GLY A 170 3.38 7.21 -9.37
C GLY A 170 4.66 6.78 -8.68
N GLY A 171 5.57 6.30 -9.49
CA GLY A 171 6.82 5.79 -8.98
C GLY A 171 7.94 5.85 -9.99
N LEU A 172 9.12 5.56 -9.48
CA LEU A 172 10.34 5.41 -10.24
C LEU A 172 10.78 3.95 -10.25
N THR A 173 11.36 3.53 -11.34
CA THR A 173 11.93 2.19 -11.47
C THR A 173 13.39 2.27 -11.90
N TYR A 174 14.18 1.33 -11.38
CA TYR A 174 15.55 1.12 -11.80
C TYR A 174 15.79 -0.35 -12.15
N ARG A 175 16.25 -0.62 -13.39
CA ARG A 175 16.50 -1.98 -13.88
C ARG A 175 17.77 -2.55 -13.29
N LEU A 176 17.70 -3.78 -12.79
CA LEU A 176 18.83 -4.52 -12.26
C LEU A 176 19.50 -5.35 -13.35
N GLY A 177 20.67 -4.88 -13.80
CA GLY A 177 21.43 -5.56 -14.85
C GLY A 177 20.69 -5.62 -16.19
N GLU A 178 20.82 -6.76 -16.88
CA GLU A 178 20.17 -7.04 -18.16
C GLU A 178 18.82 -7.77 -18.00
N SER A 179 18.42 -8.07 -16.77
CA SER A 179 17.16 -8.75 -16.48
C SER A 179 15.96 -7.81 -16.57
N ASN A 180 14.75 -8.39 -16.69
CA ASN A 180 13.50 -7.63 -16.58
C ASN A 180 13.16 -7.18 -15.15
N CYS A 181 13.98 -7.58 -14.17
CA CYS A 181 13.81 -7.23 -12.77
C CYS A 181 14.14 -5.75 -12.52
N LYS A 182 13.24 -5.04 -11.87
CA LYS A 182 13.37 -3.62 -11.54
C LYS A 182 13.08 -3.43 -10.06
N ILE A 183 13.90 -2.66 -9.37
CA ILE A 183 13.50 -2.08 -8.10
C ILE A 183 12.59 -0.88 -8.36
N TYR A 184 11.65 -0.64 -7.47
CA TYR A 184 10.78 0.53 -7.58
C TYR A 184 10.60 1.24 -6.25
N ALA A 185 10.31 2.53 -6.35
CA ALA A 185 9.82 3.37 -5.27
C ALA A 185 8.54 4.06 -5.74
N GLU A 186 7.49 3.98 -4.94
CA GLU A 186 6.15 4.47 -5.29
C GLU A 186 5.54 5.28 -4.16
N VAL A 187 4.91 6.38 -4.50
CA VAL A 187 4.00 7.12 -3.63
C VAL A 187 2.61 7.07 -4.25
N ARG A 188 1.62 6.64 -3.46
CA ARG A 188 0.25 6.48 -3.95
C ARG A 188 -0.75 6.98 -2.91
N TYR A 189 -1.66 7.83 -3.31
CA TYR A 189 -2.77 8.28 -2.46
C TYR A 189 -3.93 7.32 -2.63
N HIS A 190 -4.46 6.83 -1.51
CA HIS A 190 -5.65 5.98 -1.45
C HIS A 190 -6.75 6.71 -0.71
N HIS A 191 -7.95 6.72 -1.30
CA HIS A 191 -9.16 7.23 -0.70
C HIS A 191 -10.23 6.14 -0.68
N ALA A 192 -10.75 5.84 0.51
CA ALA A 192 -11.87 4.90 0.67
C ALA A 192 -12.98 5.54 1.49
N SER A 193 -14.17 5.61 0.89
CA SER A 193 -15.34 6.28 1.47
C SER A 193 -16.16 5.30 2.29
N TYR A 194 -15.96 5.33 3.61
CA TYR A 194 -16.79 4.58 4.55
C TYR A 194 -17.94 5.45 5.06
N SER A 195 -19.01 4.84 5.54
CA SER A 195 -20.24 5.54 5.95
C SER A 195 -20.06 6.56 7.05
N LYS A 196 -19.06 6.43 7.91
CA LYS A 196 -18.83 7.33 9.05
C LYS A 196 -17.57 8.19 8.90
N VAL A 197 -16.45 7.59 8.48
CA VAL A 197 -15.16 8.27 8.36
C VAL A 197 -14.42 7.70 7.17
N SER A 198 -14.06 8.55 6.22
CA SER A 198 -13.23 8.15 5.08
C SER A 198 -11.82 7.78 5.54
N THR A 199 -11.20 6.85 4.86
CA THR A 199 -9.80 6.50 5.08
C THR A 199 -8.96 7.09 3.95
N ASN A 200 -8.04 7.97 4.31
CA ASN A 200 -7.07 8.57 3.41
C ASN A 200 -5.67 8.12 3.82
N LEU A 201 -4.94 7.48 2.90
CA LEU A 201 -3.60 6.98 3.14
C LEU A 201 -2.66 7.41 2.02
N LEU A 202 -1.45 7.76 2.39
CA LEU A 202 -0.35 8.07 1.47
C LEU A 202 0.83 7.12 1.74
N PRO A 203 0.79 5.86 1.27
CA PRO A 203 1.92 4.96 1.39
C PRO A 203 3.10 5.38 0.52
N LEU A 204 4.29 5.22 1.09
CA LEU A 204 5.56 5.18 0.40
C LEU A 204 6.02 3.72 0.38
N THR A 205 6.08 3.12 -0.79
CA THR A 205 6.35 1.69 -0.99
C THR A 205 7.62 1.50 -1.81
N PHE A 206 8.43 0.56 -1.39
CA PHE A 206 9.62 0.10 -2.11
C PHE A 206 9.49 -1.38 -2.42
N GLY A 207 9.96 -1.82 -3.56
CA GLY A 207 9.82 -3.22 -3.91
C GLY A 207 10.51 -3.62 -5.21
N ILE A 208 10.13 -4.78 -5.68
CA ILE A 208 10.62 -5.39 -6.91
C ILE A 208 9.45 -5.58 -7.86
N ARG A 209 9.70 -5.28 -9.14
CA ARG A 209 8.75 -5.45 -10.26
C ARG A 209 9.46 -6.13 -11.43
N TRP A 210 8.79 -7.09 -12.08
CA TRP A 210 9.32 -7.80 -13.26
C TRP A 210 8.25 -8.13 -14.29
#